data_1429c4098130af0b866622e8cdb1bba2
#
_entry.id   1429c4098130af0b866622e8cdb1bba2
#
_cell.length_a   1.000
_cell.length_b   1.000
_cell.length_c   1.000
_cell.angle_alpha   90.00
_cell.angle_beta   90.00
_cell.angle_gamma   90.00
#
_symmetry.space_group_name_H-M   'P 1'
#
loop_
_entity.id
_entity.type
_entity.pdbx_description
1 polymer ?
#
loop_
_entity_poly.entity_id
_entity_poly.type
_entity_poly.pdbx_seq_one_letter_code
_entity_poly.pdbx_strand_id
1 'polypeptide(L)'
;MLTYPLTKTGGVSLYEQLYRRIKDDILTGRLAAGEKLPSKRALAAHLEVSVITVKNAYEQLMAEGYIYGMEKRGYYVSPVQRPLAAQRAALPAAAPAPQSWEMDLVTNSIAAEDFPFTVWARLMRQTILEEGTGLLHAMPPQGAPELRTAIAAYLRQFRGMAVDAEQIIIGAGTEQLYSMLVQLLGRGKRYAAEDPGYSKIIRIYRSNQAEVVSIPLDSAGLSVTALERAHADVVHISPSHHYPTGIVMPIARRQELLHWAEQGTDRYILEDDYDSEFRFVGRPIPTLFSVDEGGR
;
A
#
# COMPACT_ATOMS: atom_id res chain seq x y z
N MET A 1 -35.43 5.97 36.64
CA MET A 1 -34.88 4.65 36.29
C MET A 1 -34.63 4.64 34.77
N LEU A 2 -33.53 4.08 34.30
CA LEU A 2 -33.19 4.12 32.86
C LEU A 2 -34.15 3.22 32.08
N THR A 3 -34.84 3.78 31.08
CA THR A 3 -35.81 3.07 30.24
C THR A 3 -35.36 3.17 28.76
N TYR A 4 -35.15 2.02 28.14
CA TYR A 4 -34.70 1.94 26.76
C TYR A 4 -35.58 1.00 25.93
N PRO A 5 -36.04 1.39 24.75
CA PRO A 5 -36.75 0.48 23.87
C PRO A 5 -35.74 -0.51 23.29
N LEU A 6 -35.81 -1.78 23.70
CA LEU A 6 -34.97 -2.87 23.20
C LEU A 6 -35.85 -3.81 22.37
N THR A 7 -35.40 -4.17 21.18
CA THR A 7 -36.16 -5.03 20.26
C THR A 7 -35.39 -6.31 19.96
N LYS A 8 -36.10 -7.44 19.95
CA LYS A 8 -35.54 -8.75 19.58
C LYS A 8 -35.43 -8.97 18.06
N THR A 9 -36.00 -8.06 17.28
CA THR A 9 -36.03 -8.10 15.81
C THR A 9 -35.00 -7.11 15.28
N GLY A 10 -34.02 -7.56 14.42
CA GLY A 10 -33.13 -6.62 13.78
C GLY A 10 -31.62 -6.96 13.79
N GLY A 11 -31.24 -8.20 14.13
CA GLY A 11 -29.82 -8.63 13.96
C GLY A 11 -28.82 -8.12 15.01
N VAL A 12 -29.20 -7.11 15.83
CA VAL A 12 -28.33 -6.57 16.89
C VAL A 12 -28.75 -7.15 18.23
N SER A 13 -27.81 -7.73 18.99
CA SER A 13 -28.10 -8.34 20.28
C SER A 13 -28.61 -7.33 21.30
N LEU A 14 -29.45 -7.78 22.25
CA LEU A 14 -30.05 -6.91 23.29
C LEU A 14 -28.99 -6.22 24.16
N TYR A 15 -27.88 -6.90 24.47
CA TYR A 15 -26.80 -6.29 25.24
C TYR A 15 -26.11 -5.16 24.49
N GLU A 16 -25.92 -5.32 23.16
CA GLU A 16 -25.30 -4.31 22.32
C GLU A 16 -26.22 -3.07 22.16
N GLN A 17 -27.54 -3.29 22.02
CA GLN A 17 -28.51 -2.20 22.00
C GLN A 17 -28.45 -1.42 23.30
N LEU A 18 -28.46 -2.12 24.45
CA LEU A 18 -28.39 -1.51 25.78
C LEU A 18 -27.07 -0.75 25.98
N TYR A 19 -25.95 -1.37 25.61
CA TYR A 19 -24.64 -0.74 25.65
C TYR A 19 -24.61 0.58 24.87
N ARG A 20 -25.07 0.57 23.60
CA ARG A 20 -25.10 1.77 22.75
C ARG A 20 -25.95 2.88 23.36
N ARG A 21 -27.10 2.56 23.89
CA ARG A 21 -28.00 3.53 24.51
C ARG A 21 -27.42 4.19 25.77
N ILE A 22 -26.83 3.41 26.66
CA ILE A 22 -26.16 3.96 27.86
C ILE A 22 -24.94 4.80 27.45
N LYS A 23 -24.15 4.34 26.51
CA LYS A 23 -23.01 5.08 25.97
C LYS A 23 -23.41 6.43 25.38
N ASP A 24 -24.48 6.46 24.58
CA ASP A 24 -25.01 7.70 24.01
C ASP A 24 -25.50 8.65 25.10
N ASP A 25 -26.16 8.16 26.16
CA ASP A 25 -26.63 8.97 27.29
C ASP A 25 -25.45 9.57 28.07
N ILE A 26 -24.36 8.84 28.22
CA ILE A 26 -23.13 9.35 28.83
C ILE A 26 -22.51 10.44 27.96
N LEU A 27 -22.34 10.17 26.65
CA LEU A 27 -21.71 11.09 25.70
C LEU A 27 -22.52 12.37 25.48
N THR A 28 -23.86 12.27 25.50
CA THR A 28 -24.76 13.43 25.40
C THR A 28 -24.95 14.18 26.73
N GLY A 29 -24.47 13.60 27.83
CA GLY A 29 -24.60 14.18 29.18
C GLY A 29 -25.97 14.01 29.81
N ARG A 30 -26.82 13.13 29.26
CA ARG A 30 -28.08 12.70 29.93
C ARG A 30 -27.77 11.91 31.19
N LEU A 31 -26.67 11.19 31.21
CA LEU A 31 -26.10 10.60 32.42
C LEU A 31 -24.87 11.42 32.81
N ALA A 32 -24.92 12.01 34.00
CA ALA A 32 -23.84 12.88 34.47
C ALA A 32 -22.64 12.08 35.01
N ALA A 33 -21.42 12.66 34.90
CA ALA A 33 -20.25 12.07 35.53
C ALA A 33 -20.46 11.87 37.05
N GLY A 34 -20.12 10.71 37.57
CA GLY A 34 -20.35 10.32 38.98
C GLY A 34 -21.75 9.85 39.26
N GLU A 35 -22.68 9.89 38.31
CA GLU A 35 -24.04 9.39 38.51
C GLU A 35 -24.03 7.87 38.70
N LYS A 36 -24.83 7.43 39.68
CA LYS A 36 -24.96 6.02 40.04
C LYS A 36 -25.92 5.30 39.08
N LEU A 37 -25.46 4.28 38.42
CA LEU A 37 -26.28 3.41 37.59
C LEU A 37 -27.07 2.39 38.45
N PRO A 38 -28.25 1.94 37.97
CA PRO A 38 -28.98 0.86 38.58
C PRO A 38 -28.17 -0.42 38.72
N SER A 39 -28.44 -1.24 39.72
CA SER A 39 -27.81 -2.57 39.82
C SER A 39 -28.20 -3.44 38.61
N LYS A 40 -27.34 -4.37 38.23
CA LYS A 40 -27.61 -5.29 37.11
C LYS A 40 -28.95 -6.01 37.23
N ARG A 41 -29.33 -6.42 38.45
CA ARG A 41 -30.62 -7.08 38.71
C ARG A 41 -31.79 -6.10 38.60
N ALA A 42 -31.66 -4.90 39.14
CA ALA A 42 -32.72 -3.89 39.08
C ALA A 42 -33.00 -3.41 37.66
N LEU A 43 -31.92 -3.18 36.85
CA LEU A 43 -32.09 -2.76 35.47
C LEU A 43 -32.64 -3.89 34.60
N ALA A 44 -32.19 -5.14 34.82
CA ALA A 44 -32.72 -6.30 34.11
C ALA A 44 -34.21 -6.52 34.34
N ALA A 45 -34.66 -6.41 35.60
CA ALA A 45 -36.09 -6.51 35.95
C ALA A 45 -36.90 -5.38 35.32
N HIS A 46 -36.37 -4.14 35.31
CA HIS A 46 -37.07 -2.98 34.76
C HIS A 46 -37.21 -3.02 33.23
N LEU A 47 -36.16 -3.51 32.53
CA LEU A 47 -36.17 -3.60 31.06
C LEU A 47 -36.69 -4.94 30.53
N GLU A 48 -37.12 -5.84 31.39
CA GLU A 48 -37.62 -7.19 31.06
C GLU A 48 -36.60 -8.01 30.23
N VAL A 49 -35.31 -7.89 30.58
CA VAL A 49 -34.21 -8.61 29.95
C VAL A 49 -33.47 -9.51 30.94
N SER A 50 -32.64 -10.41 30.43
CA SER A 50 -31.80 -11.26 31.28
C SER A 50 -30.75 -10.43 32.04
N VAL A 51 -30.40 -10.86 33.25
CA VAL A 51 -29.32 -10.26 34.04
C VAL A 51 -27.98 -10.36 33.28
N ILE A 52 -27.78 -11.40 32.46
CA ILE A 52 -26.61 -11.59 31.62
C ILE A 52 -26.52 -10.50 30.55
N THR A 53 -27.65 -10.09 29.96
CA THR A 53 -27.70 -9.00 28.98
C THR A 53 -27.17 -7.70 29.57
N VAL A 54 -27.65 -7.33 30.78
CA VAL A 54 -27.18 -6.12 31.46
C VAL A 54 -25.73 -6.27 31.93
N LYS A 55 -25.34 -7.47 32.38
CA LYS A 55 -23.97 -7.76 32.79
C LYS A 55 -23.00 -7.51 31.64
N ASN A 56 -23.26 -8.07 30.46
CA ASN A 56 -22.40 -7.93 29.29
C ASN A 56 -22.32 -6.46 28.84
N ALA A 57 -23.44 -5.72 28.84
CA ALA A 57 -23.44 -4.30 28.51
C ALA A 57 -22.59 -3.46 29.49
N TYR A 58 -22.68 -3.74 30.78
CA TYR A 58 -21.91 -3.05 31.83
C TYR A 58 -20.42 -3.43 31.75
N GLU A 59 -20.10 -4.68 31.49
CA GLU A 59 -18.70 -5.14 31.31
C GLU A 59 -18.06 -4.44 30.11
N GLN A 60 -18.77 -4.31 29.01
CA GLN A 60 -18.31 -3.57 27.86
C GLN A 60 -18.08 -2.08 28.16
N LEU A 61 -19.07 -1.43 28.82
CA LEU A 61 -18.93 -0.03 29.24
C LEU A 61 -17.78 0.20 30.22
N MET A 62 -17.51 -0.77 31.11
CA MET A 62 -16.34 -0.73 32.01
C MET A 62 -15.03 -0.93 31.25
N ALA A 63 -14.97 -1.89 30.33
CA ALA A 63 -13.79 -2.14 29.52
C ALA A 63 -13.40 -0.91 28.68
N GLU A 64 -14.40 -0.15 28.19
CA GLU A 64 -14.19 1.08 27.45
C GLU A 64 -14.02 2.33 28.35
N GLY A 65 -14.16 2.18 29.68
CA GLY A 65 -13.98 3.27 30.64
C GLY A 65 -15.13 4.25 30.73
N TYR A 66 -16.32 3.97 30.18
CA TYR A 66 -17.51 4.83 30.31
C TYR A 66 -18.12 4.77 31.69
N ILE A 67 -17.98 3.65 32.37
CA ILE A 67 -18.41 3.47 33.75
C ILE A 67 -17.33 2.79 34.58
N TYR A 68 -17.38 2.94 35.86
CA TYR A 68 -16.51 2.24 36.81
C TYR A 68 -17.30 1.59 37.93
N GLY A 69 -16.78 0.49 38.44
CA GLY A 69 -17.37 -0.23 39.56
C GLY A 69 -16.75 0.19 40.90
N MET A 70 -17.52 0.44 41.91
CA MET A 70 -17.08 0.55 43.31
C MET A 70 -17.51 -0.67 44.08
N GLU A 71 -16.56 -1.32 44.77
CA GLU A 71 -16.86 -2.52 45.57
C GLU A 71 -17.98 -2.24 46.58
N LYS A 72 -18.98 -3.12 46.59
CA LYS A 72 -20.18 -3.05 47.43
C LYS A 72 -21.05 -1.79 47.26
N ARG A 73 -20.67 -0.84 46.37
CA ARG A 73 -21.40 0.43 46.15
C ARG A 73 -22.12 0.48 44.79
N GLY A 74 -21.67 -0.27 43.81
CA GLY A 74 -22.32 -0.36 42.50
C GLY A 74 -21.51 0.25 41.36
N TYR A 75 -22.19 0.68 40.30
CA TYR A 75 -21.61 1.21 39.08
C TYR A 75 -21.87 2.70 38.96
N TYR A 76 -20.88 3.45 38.43
CA TYR A 76 -20.91 4.91 38.32
C TYR A 76 -20.41 5.35 36.97
N VAL A 77 -20.93 6.44 36.45
CA VAL A 77 -20.51 7.04 35.19
C VAL A 77 -19.12 7.69 35.35
N SER A 78 -18.20 7.38 34.46
CA SER A 78 -16.87 7.98 34.44
C SER A 78 -16.92 9.46 33.98
N PRO A 79 -15.97 10.32 34.41
CA PRO A 79 -15.86 11.67 33.90
C PRO A 79 -15.30 11.63 32.46
N VAL A 80 -16.18 11.47 31.47
CA VAL A 80 -15.82 11.47 30.06
C VAL A 80 -15.90 12.91 29.56
N GLN A 81 -14.81 13.42 29.02
CA GLN A 81 -14.83 14.68 28.28
C GLN A 81 -15.68 14.50 27.03
N ARG A 82 -16.66 15.39 26.83
CA ARG A 82 -17.42 15.43 25.59
C ARG A 82 -16.42 15.58 24.44
N PRO A 83 -16.48 14.74 23.40
CA PRO A 83 -15.78 15.09 22.16
C PRO A 83 -16.25 16.50 21.81
N LEU A 84 -15.32 17.45 21.66
CA LEU A 84 -15.63 18.67 20.94
C LEU A 84 -16.40 18.22 19.71
N ALA A 85 -17.62 18.76 19.52
CA ALA A 85 -18.44 18.40 18.37
C ALA A 85 -17.56 18.66 17.14
N ALA A 86 -16.81 17.62 16.75
CA ALA A 86 -16.16 17.62 15.47
C ALA A 86 -17.33 17.79 14.51
N GLN A 87 -17.47 18.98 13.92
CA GLN A 87 -18.21 19.09 12.69
C GLN A 87 -17.73 17.91 11.87
N ARG A 88 -18.55 16.86 11.80
CA ARG A 88 -18.31 15.80 10.82
C ARG A 88 -18.30 16.56 9.52
N ALA A 89 -17.09 16.83 9.00
CA ALA A 89 -16.96 17.29 7.66
C ALA A 89 -17.84 16.35 6.85
N ALA A 90 -18.82 16.90 6.18
CA ALA A 90 -19.70 16.09 5.35
C ALA A 90 -18.79 15.19 4.52
N LEU A 91 -19.00 13.88 4.62
CA LEU A 91 -18.26 12.95 3.79
C LEU A 91 -18.31 13.52 2.38
N PRO A 92 -17.18 13.62 1.68
CA PRO A 92 -17.20 14.15 0.32
C PRO A 92 -18.31 13.46 -0.45
N ALA A 93 -19.07 14.25 -1.20
CA ALA A 93 -20.15 13.73 -2.04
C ALA A 93 -19.65 12.48 -2.76
N ALA A 94 -20.54 11.50 -2.92
CA ALA A 94 -20.23 10.26 -3.61
C ALA A 94 -19.38 10.56 -4.85
N ALA A 95 -18.33 9.77 -5.06
CA ALA A 95 -17.49 9.93 -6.24
C ALA A 95 -18.37 10.05 -7.49
N PRO A 96 -18.07 10.95 -8.42
CA PRO A 96 -18.84 11.08 -9.65
C PRO A 96 -18.99 9.71 -10.31
N ALA A 97 -20.14 9.44 -10.86
CA ALA A 97 -20.40 8.20 -11.57
C ALA A 97 -19.29 7.96 -12.61
N PRO A 98 -18.80 6.70 -12.75
CA PRO A 98 -17.74 6.41 -13.71
C PRO A 98 -18.20 6.87 -15.10
N GLN A 99 -17.41 7.74 -15.72
CA GLN A 99 -17.65 8.15 -17.10
C GLN A 99 -17.31 6.95 -18.01
N SER A 100 -18.24 6.57 -18.86
CA SER A 100 -17.96 5.59 -19.92
C SER A 100 -17.30 6.31 -21.09
N TRP A 101 -16.09 5.93 -21.43
CA TRP A 101 -15.37 6.42 -22.60
C TRP A 101 -15.48 5.39 -23.72
N GLU A 102 -15.53 5.82 -24.95
CA GLU A 102 -15.44 4.92 -26.12
C GLU A 102 -14.06 4.26 -26.18
N MET A 103 -13.02 4.96 -25.74
CA MET A 103 -11.67 4.46 -25.60
C MET A 103 -11.02 5.07 -24.36
N ASP A 104 -10.54 4.25 -23.45
CA ASP A 104 -9.81 4.68 -22.26
C ASP A 104 -8.31 4.41 -22.43
N LEU A 105 -7.51 5.47 -22.54
CA LEU A 105 -6.04 5.40 -22.67
C LEU A 105 -5.33 5.78 -21.37
N VAL A 106 -6.06 5.95 -20.26
CA VAL A 106 -5.52 6.46 -18.99
C VAL A 106 -5.42 5.39 -17.92
N THR A 107 -6.39 4.48 -17.85
CA THR A 107 -6.52 3.55 -16.72
C THR A 107 -5.66 2.30 -16.84
N ASN A 108 -4.99 2.05 -17.97
CA ASN A 108 -4.23 0.82 -18.24
C ASN A 108 -5.04 -0.46 -17.94
N SER A 109 -6.35 -0.41 -18.15
CA SER A 109 -7.22 -1.55 -17.91
C SER A 109 -7.05 -2.59 -19.00
N ILE A 110 -6.95 -3.85 -18.60
CA ILE A 110 -6.90 -5.00 -19.51
C ILE A 110 -8.35 -5.38 -19.84
N ALA A 111 -8.63 -5.72 -21.11
CA ALA A 111 -9.91 -6.28 -21.50
C ALA A 111 -10.13 -7.61 -20.76
N ALA A 112 -11.32 -7.80 -20.20
CA ALA A 112 -11.60 -8.97 -19.35
C ALA A 112 -11.46 -10.29 -20.13
N GLU A 113 -11.73 -10.27 -21.42
CA GLU A 113 -11.60 -11.40 -22.34
C GLU A 113 -10.14 -11.83 -22.58
N ASP A 114 -9.19 -10.92 -22.44
CA ASP A 114 -7.76 -11.20 -22.64
C ASP A 114 -7.10 -11.79 -21.39
N PHE A 115 -7.75 -11.71 -20.23
CA PHE A 115 -7.18 -12.26 -19.01
C PHE A 115 -7.52 -13.75 -18.83
N PRO A 116 -6.54 -14.63 -18.66
CA PRO A 116 -6.73 -16.08 -18.59
C PRO A 116 -7.24 -16.55 -17.21
N PHE A 117 -8.45 -16.14 -16.82
CA PHE A 117 -9.05 -16.44 -15.50
C PHE A 117 -9.06 -17.93 -15.15
N THR A 118 -9.31 -18.80 -16.12
CA THR A 118 -9.37 -20.25 -15.90
C THR A 118 -8.00 -20.83 -15.52
N VAL A 119 -6.95 -20.35 -16.16
CA VAL A 119 -5.57 -20.74 -15.84
C VAL A 119 -5.19 -20.22 -14.47
N TRP A 120 -5.49 -18.95 -14.19
CA TRP A 120 -5.18 -18.33 -12.90
C TRP A 120 -5.88 -19.03 -11.74
N ALA A 121 -7.19 -19.27 -11.85
CA ALA A 121 -7.97 -19.98 -10.83
C ALA A 121 -7.45 -21.40 -10.58
N ARG A 122 -7.02 -22.11 -11.64
CA ARG A 122 -6.40 -23.44 -11.52
C ARG A 122 -5.09 -23.37 -10.74
N LEU A 123 -4.20 -22.44 -11.09
CA LEU A 123 -2.91 -22.26 -10.41
C LEU A 123 -3.09 -21.88 -8.95
N MET A 124 -3.99 -20.94 -8.63
CA MET A 124 -4.31 -20.59 -7.24
C MET A 124 -4.78 -21.79 -6.43
N ARG A 125 -5.70 -22.60 -6.99
CA ARG A 125 -6.17 -23.82 -6.31
C ARG A 125 -5.04 -24.81 -6.08
N GLN A 126 -4.19 -25.00 -7.08
CA GLN A 126 -3.03 -25.89 -6.97
C GLN A 126 -2.10 -25.44 -5.88
N THR A 127 -1.70 -24.17 -5.84
CA THR A 127 -0.85 -23.62 -4.79
C THR A 127 -1.45 -23.77 -3.39
N ILE A 128 -2.76 -23.51 -3.23
CA ILE A 128 -3.44 -23.69 -1.93
C ILE A 128 -3.39 -25.16 -1.48
N LEU A 129 -3.54 -26.11 -2.40
CA LEU A 129 -3.50 -27.54 -2.07
C LEU A 129 -2.09 -28.04 -1.77
N GLU A 130 -1.09 -27.54 -2.45
CA GLU A 130 0.31 -27.94 -2.30
C GLU A 130 0.93 -27.32 -1.04
N GLU A 131 0.75 -26.02 -0.82
CA GLU A 131 1.36 -25.28 0.29
C GLU A 131 0.55 -25.37 1.60
N GLY A 132 -0.76 -25.53 1.50
CA GLY A 132 -1.65 -25.72 2.65
C GLY A 132 -1.45 -24.68 3.75
N THR A 133 -1.12 -25.15 4.96
CA THR A 133 -0.89 -24.28 6.13
C THR A 133 0.36 -23.42 6.02
N GLY A 134 1.29 -23.73 5.11
CA GLY A 134 2.48 -22.92 4.82
C GLY A 134 2.13 -21.49 4.43
N LEU A 135 1.01 -21.29 3.70
CA LEU A 135 0.51 -19.98 3.30
C LEU A 135 0.07 -19.07 4.47
N LEU A 136 -0.08 -19.61 5.67
CA LEU A 136 -0.46 -18.86 6.87
C LEU A 136 0.75 -18.28 7.61
N HIS A 137 1.95 -18.64 7.23
CA HIS A 137 3.17 -18.11 7.83
C HIS A 137 3.51 -16.73 7.26
N ALA A 138 4.14 -15.91 8.08
CA ALA A 138 4.69 -14.64 7.63
C ALA A 138 5.77 -14.88 6.57
N MET A 139 5.65 -14.20 5.43
CA MET A 139 6.63 -14.28 4.35
C MET A 139 7.91 -13.53 4.73
N PRO A 140 9.10 -14.00 4.30
CA PRO A 140 10.33 -13.21 4.42
C PRO A 140 10.17 -11.81 3.82
N PRO A 141 10.84 -10.77 4.37
CA PRO A 141 10.73 -9.40 3.89
C PRO A 141 11.08 -9.21 2.41
N GLN A 142 11.96 -10.05 1.87
CA GLN A 142 12.34 -10.03 0.46
C GLN A 142 11.33 -10.71 -0.46
N GLY A 143 10.34 -11.40 0.06
CA GLY A 143 9.37 -12.22 -0.67
C GLY A 143 9.68 -13.73 -0.61
N ALA A 144 8.77 -14.54 -1.14
CA ALA A 144 8.87 -16.00 -1.12
C ALA A 144 10.16 -16.48 -1.81
N PRO A 145 10.97 -17.33 -1.16
CA PRO A 145 12.23 -17.83 -1.74
C PRO A 145 12.00 -18.58 -3.05
N GLU A 146 10.92 -19.33 -3.17
CA GLU A 146 10.53 -20.10 -4.35
C GLU A 146 10.28 -19.15 -5.54
N LEU A 147 9.57 -18.05 -5.31
CA LEU A 147 9.31 -17.04 -6.33
C LEU A 147 10.60 -16.33 -6.75
N ARG A 148 11.46 -15.94 -5.80
CA ARG A 148 12.74 -15.30 -6.08
C ARG A 148 13.66 -16.23 -6.89
N THR A 149 13.71 -17.52 -6.54
CA THR A 149 14.45 -18.54 -7.29
C THR A 149 13.91 -18.72 -8.71
N ALA A 150 12.59 -18.77 -8.88
CA ALA A 150 11.95 -18.86 -10.18
C ALA A 150 12.23 -17.62 -11.06
N ILE A 151 12.21 -16.42 -10.47
CA ILE A 151 12.57 -15.18 -11.16
C ILE A 151 14.05 -15.18 -11.57
N ALA A 152 14.98 -15.60 -10.70
CA ALA A 152 16.40 -15.70 -11.04
C ALA A 152 16.63 -16.65 -12.22
N ALA A 153 15.95 -17.80 -12.23
CA ALA A 153 16.00 -18.77 -13.33
C ALA A 153 15.44 -18.17 -14.63
N TYR A 154 14.30 -17.47 -14.56
CA TYR A 154 13.69 -16.78 -15.71
C TYR A 154 14.62 -15.71 -16.29
N LEU A 155 15.19 -14.85 -15.46
CA LEU A 155 16.10 -13.78 -15.88
C LEU A 155 17.35 -14.35 -16.55
N ARG A 156 17.89 -15.43 -16.02
CA ARG A 156 19.04 -16.12 -16.63
C ARG A 156 18.68 -16.70 -18.00
N GLN A 157 17.55 -17.40 -18.11
CA GLN A 157 17.16 -18.12 -19.32
C GLN A 157 16.68 -17.19 -20.44
N PHE A 158 15.90 -16.18 -20.11
CA PHE A 158 15.20 -15.36 -21.11
C PHE A 158 15.80 -13.97 -21.30
N ARG A 159 16.52 -13.46 -20.30
CA ARG A 159 17.11 -12.12 -20.33
C ARG A 159 18.65 -12.11 -20.34
N GLY A 160 19.28 -13.26 -20.15
CA GLY A 160 20.75 -13.36 -20.07
C GLY A 160 21.33 -12.70 -18.80
N MET A 161 20.51 -12.43 -17.78
CA MET A 161 20.92 -11.79 -16.54
C MET A 161 21.27 -12.84 -15.50
N ALA A 162 22.53 -12.88 -15.07
CA ALA A 162 23.00 -13.78 -14.01
C ALA A 162 22.83 -13.09 -12.64
N VAL A 163 21.67 -13.29 -12.02
CA VAL A 163 21.36 -12.76 -10.67
C VAL A 163 21.12 -13.91 -9.69
N ASP A 164 21.52 -13.71 -8.43
CA ASP A 164 21.19 -14.60 -7.34
C ASP A 164 19.79 -14.30 -6.80
N ALA A 165 19.08 -15.32 -6.30
CA ALA A 165 17.78 -15.14 -5.66
C ALA A 165 17.84 -14.18 -4.46
N GLU A 166 18.99 -14.09 -3.77
CA GLU A 166 19.20 -13.16 -2.67
C GLU A 166 19.33 -11.68 -3.11
N GLN A 167 19.54 -11.43 -4.40
CA GLN A 167 19.56 -10.09 -4.98
C GLN A 167 18.15 -9.63 -5.43
N ILE A 168 17.14 -10.47 -5.28
CA ILE A 168 15.76 -10.21 -5.72
C ILE A 168 14.89 -9.85 -4.53
N ILE A 169 14.18 -8.74 -4.65
CA ILE A 169 13.18 -8.28 -3.69
C ILE A 169 11.82 -8.18 -4.39
N ILE A 170 10.81 -8.81 -3.80
CA ILE A 170 9.43 -8.75 -4.28
C ILE A 170 8.70 -7.63 -3.55
N GLY A 171 8.09 -6.72 -4.30
CA GLY A 171 7.31 -5.61 -3.75
C GLY A 171 5.89 -5.56 -4.31
N ALA A 172 5.02 -4.80 -3.66
CA ALA A 172 3.65 -4.56 -4.09
C ALA A 172 3.58 -3.45 -5.17
N GLY A 173 4.28 -3.67 -6.27
CA GLY A 173 4.35 -2.74 -7.39
C GLY A 173 5.50 -1.74 -7.32
N THR A 174 5.74 -1.05 -8.44
CA THR A 174 6.91 -0.18 -8.63
C THR A 174 6.93 1.03 -7.68
N GLU A 175 5.76 1.58 -7.31
CA GLU A 175 5.69 2.71 -6.38
C GLU A 175 6.29 2.38 -5.00
N GLN A 176 6.01 1.16 -4.48
CA GLN A 176 6.61 0.68 -3.25
C GLN A 176 8.11 0.46 -3.41
N LEU A 177 8.53 -0.18 -4.50
CA LEU A 177 9.94 -0.47 -4.77
C LEU A 177 10.76 0.82 -4.89
N TYR A 178 10.26 1.84 -5.60
CA TYR A 178 10.96 3.14 -5.69
C TYR A 178 11.06 3.82 -4.32
N SER A 179 10.02 3.73 -3.50
CA SER A 179 10.06 4.25 -2.14
C SER A 179 11.11 3.52 -1.27
N MET A 180 11.22 2.20 -1.41
CA MET A 180 12.24 1.40 -0.73
C MET A 180 13.64 1.75 -1.23
N LEU A 181 13.83 1.95 -2.54
CA LEU A 181 15.12 2.37 -3.11
C LEU A 181 15.59 3.73 -2.56
N VAL A 182 14.68 4.70 -2.40
CA VAL A 182 15.03 5.99 -1.77
C VAL A 182 15.45 5.80 -0.31
N GLN A 183 14.82 4.89 0.42
CA GLN A 183 15.21 4.59 1.79
C GLN A 183 16.56 3.89 1.87
N LEU A 184 16.84 3.00 0.92
CA LEU A 184 18.10 2.25 0.84
C LEU A 184 19.27 3.13 0.41
N LEU A 185 19.12 3.87 -0.69
CA LEU A 185 20.18 4.70 -1.27
C LEU A 185 20.41 6.00 -0.49
N GLY A 186 19.36 6.51 0.14
CA GLY A 186 19.43 7.72 0.97
C GLY A 186 18.63 8.90 0.40
N ARG A 187 17.89 9.57 1.30
CA ARG A 187 17.10 10.77 1.00
C ARG A 187 17.94 12.00 0.70
N GLY A 188 19.19 12.02 1.17
CA GLY A 188 20.14 13.13 0.94
C GLY A 188 20.77 13.13 -0.44
N LYS A 189 20.54 12.08 -1.25
CA LYS A 189 21.00 12.01 -2.63
C LYS A 189 20.12 12.84 -3.55
N ARG A 190 20.73 13.32 -4.64
CA ARG A 190 20.03 14.00 -5.72
C ARG A 190 19.64 12.98 -6.80
N TYR A 191 18.35 12.82 -7.00
CA TYR A 191 17.77 11.92 -7.98
C TYR A 191 17.50 12.66 -9.28
N ALA A 192 17.87 12.06 -10.41
CA ALA A 192 17.58 12.54 -11.74
C ALA A 192 16.51 11.65 -12.40
N ALA A 193 15.55 12.25 -13.08
CA ALA A 193 14.54 11.56 -13.84
C ALA A 193 14.40 12.16 -15.23
N GLU A 194 14.01 11.35 -16.21
CA GLU A 194 13.81 11.73 -17.61
C GLU A 194 12.68 12.76 -17.77
N ASP A 195 12.86 13.76 -18.64
CA ASP A 195 11.85 14.78 -18.97
C ASP A 195 11.84 15.06 -20.48
N PRO A 196 10.74 14.77 -21.21
CA PRO A 196 9.51 14.17 -20.70
C PRO A 196 9.70 12.75 -20.18
N GLY A 197 8.88 12.34 -19.19
CA GLY A 197 8.98 11.02 -18.58
C GLY A 197 7.74 10.67 -17.75
N TYR A 198 7.76 9.53 -17.07
CA TYR A 198 6.65 9.10 -16.24
C TYR A 198 6.54 9.96 -14.97
N SER A 199 5.60 10.90 -14.98
CA SER A 199 5.46 11.93 -13.93
C SER A 199 5.26 11.37 -12.50
N LYS A 200 4.81 10.12 -12.35
CA LYS A 200 4.66 9.48 -11.03
C LYS A 200 6.02 9.26 -10.36
N ILE A 201 7.09 8.98 -11.09
CA ILE A 201 8.43 8.77 -10.56
C ILE A 201 8.87 9.99 -9.75
N ILE A 202 8.76 11.19 -10.35
CA ILE A 202 9.10 12.44 -9.69
C ILE A 202 8.26 12.66 -8.42
N ARG A 203 6.96 12.35 -8.47
CA ARG A 203 6.07 12.46 -7.31
C ARG A 203 6.44 11.51 -6.19
N ILE A 204 6.80 10.26 -6.51
CA ILE A 204 7.21 9.26 -5.52
C ILE A 204 8.49 9.69 -4.83
N TYR A 205 9.50 10.14 -5.58
CA TYR A 205 10.76 10.61 -4.99
C TYR A 205 10.55 11.83 -4.09
N ARG A 206 9.78 12.82 -4.54
CA ARG A 206 9.44 14.00 -3.72
C ARG A 206 8.64 13.65 -2.46
N SER A 207 7.71 12.69 -2.55
CA SER A 207 6.94 12.22 -1.38
C SER A 207 7.83 11.53 -0.34
N ASN A 208 8.94 10.94 -0.79
CA ASN A 208 9.98 10.38 0.07
C ASN A 208 11.03 11.42 0.52
N GLN A 209 10.78 12.71 0.27
CA GLN A 209 11.67 13.83 0.65
C GLN A 209 13.03 13.82 -0.07
N ALA A 210 13.14 13.16 -1.22
CA ALA A 210 14.33 13.21 -2.04
C ALA A 210 14.33 14.45 -2.95
N GLU A 211 15.52 15.05 -3.15
CA GLU A 211 15.70 16.09 -4.16
C GLU A 211 15.65 15.46 -5.54
N VAL A 212 14.80 16.00 -6.45
CA VAL A 212 14.62 15.44 -7.80
C VAL A 212 14.83 16.53 -8.83
N VAL A 213 15.68 16.23 -9.81
CA VAL A 213 15.94 17.07 -10.98
C VAL A 213 15.47 16.39 -12.26
N SER A 214 14.86 17.17 -13.16
CA SER A 214 14.47 16.70 -14.50
C SER A 214 15.63 16.85 -15.46
N ILE A 215 15.91 15.78 -16.23
CA ILE A 215 16.96 15.76 -17.23
C ILE A 215 16.34 15.66 -18.62
N PRO A 216 16.66 16.60 -19.54
CA PRO A 216 16.08 16.58 -20.88
C PRO A 216 16.58 15.38 -21.71
N LEU A 217 15.74 14.96 -22.62
CA LEU A 217 16.07 13.94 -23.62
C LEU A 217 16.58 14.56 -24.89
N ASP A 218 17.40 13.81 -25.62
CA ASP A 218 17.69 14.00 -27.03
C ASP A 218 17.18 12.81 -27.87
N SER A 219 17.59 12.70 -29.12
CA SER A 219 17.19 11.58 -30.00
C SER A 219 17.68 10.21 -29.56
N ALA A 220 18.61 10.14 -28.60
CA ALA A 220 19.18 8.91 -28.05
C ALA A 220 18.71 8.62 -26.61
N GLY A 221 17.78 9.40 -26.07
CA GLY A 221 17.28 9.28 -24.70
C GLY A 221 17.89 10.33 -23.77
N LEU A 222 18.04 10.02 -22.48
CA LEU A 222 18.52 10.96 -21.47
C LEU A 222 19.91 11.55 -21.81
N SER A 223 20.03 12.88 -21.73
CA SER A 223 21.26 13.60 -22.00
C SER A 223 22.27 13.45 -20.85
N VAL A 224 23.35 12.70 -21.07
CA VAL A 224 24.41 12.48 -20.08
C VAL A 224 25.12 13.80 -19.72
N THR A 225 25.34 14.69 -20.69
CA THR A 225 25.92 16.02 -20.42
C THR A 225 25.02 16.85 -19.47
N ALA A 226 23.71 16.77 -19.63
CA ALA A 226 22.78 17.45 -18.70
C ALA A 226 22.77 16.78 -17.33
N LEU A 227 22.87 15.45 -17.28
CA LEU A 227 22.97 14.68 -16.04
C LEU A 227 24.21 15.06 -15.23
N GLU A 228 25.38 15.18 -15.88
CA GLU A 228 26.63 15.62 -15.24
C GLU A 228 26.50 17.03 -14.65
N ARG A 229 25.93 17.98 -15.41
CA ARG A 229 25.70 19.35 -14.96
C ARG A 229 24.73 19.43 -13.78
N ALA A 230 23.81 18.48 -13.69
CA ALA A 230 22.87 18.41 -12.59
C ALA A 230 23.48 17.89 -11.29
N HIS A 231 24.69 17.37 -11.32
CA HIS A 231 25.37 16.75 -10.17
C HIS A 231 24.48 15.72 -9.47
N ALA A 232 23.81 14.86 -10.24
CA ALA A 232 22.97 13.81 -9.70
C ALA A 232 23.81 12.65 -9.15
N ASP A 233 23.27 12.01 -8.11
CA ASP A 233 23.86 10.80 -7.52
C ASP A 233 23.14 9.54 -8.03
N VAL A 234 21.84 9.67 -8.33
CA VAL A 234 20.99 8.57 -8.79
C VAL A 234 20.26 9.02 -10.04
N VAL A 235 20.29 8.22 -11.09
CA VAL A 235 19.54 8.46 -12.31
C VAL A 235 18.52 7.35 -12.53
N HIS A 236 17.26 7.72 -12.81
CA HIS A 236 16.18 6.79 -13.14
C HIS A 236 15.87 6.91 -14.62
N ILE A 237 15.95 5.79 -15.34
CA ILE A 237 15.81 5.70 -16.79
C ILE A 237 14.96 4.50 -17.20
N SER A 238 14.32 4.60 -18.38
CA SER A 238 13.60 3.51 -19.04
C SER A 238 14.20 3.27 -20.43
N PRO A 239 15.38 2.60 -20.52
CA PRO A 239 16.20 2.61 -21.73
C PRO A 239 15.69 1.71 -22.85
N SER A 240 14.90 0.70 -22.51
CA SER A 240 14.42 -0.27 -23.51
C SER A 240 13.12 0.18 -24.19
N HIS A 241 12.37 1.09 -23.54
CA HIS A 241 11.02 1.43 -23.93
C HIS A 241 10.58 2.73 -23.23
N HIS A 242 11.16 3.85 -23.65
CA HIS A 242 10.93 5.10 -22.95
C HIS A 242 9.47 5.60 -23.07
N TYR A 243 8.83 5.84 -21.94
CA TYR A 243 7.51 6.49 -21.90
C TYR A 243 7.64 8.01 -21.70
N PRO A 244 6.93 8.85 -22.48
CA PRO A 244 5.95 8.50 -23.52
C PRO A 244 6.50 8.49 -24.93
N THR A 245 7.80 8.64 -25.14
CA THR A 245 8.39 8.91 -26.47
C THR A 245 8.59 7.68 -27.35
N GLY A 246 8.66 6.49 -26.74
CA GLY A 246 8.98 5.25 -27.44
C GLY A 246 10.44 5.12 -27.85
N ILE A 247 11.33 6.02 -27.41
CA ILE A 247 12.76 5.96 -27.70
C ILE A 247 13.35 4.67 -27.12
N VAL A 248 14.11 3.97 -27.92
CA VAL A 248 14.99 2.89 -27.48
C VAL A 248 16.40 3.46 -27.38
N MET A 249 16.98 3.44 -26.18
CA MET A 249 18.30 3.98 -25.92
C MET A 249 19.39 3.16 -26.64
N PRO A 250 20.18 3.77 -27.54
CA PRO A 250 21.25 3.06 -28.25
C PRO A 250 22.35 2.61 -27.31
N ILE A 251 23.09 1.57 -27.70
CA ILE A 251 24.18 1.01 -26.89
C ILE A 251 25.25 2.06 -26.51
N ALA A 252 25.57 2.98 -27.41
CA ALA A 252 26.52 4.06 -27.11
C ALA A 252 26.08 4.91 -25.91
N ARG A 253 24.81 5.31 -25.86
CA ARG A 253 24.27 6.09 -24.74
C ARG A 253 24.23 5.27 -23.44
N ARG A 254 23.95 3.96 -23.52
CA ARG A 254 24.01 3.04 -22.38
C ARG A 254 25.42 2.98 -21.81
N GLN A 255 26.44 2.88 -22.69
CA GLN A 255 27.85 2.91 -22.26
C GLN A 255 28.24 4.25 -21.63
N GLU A 256 27.77 5.39 -22.19
CA GLU A 256 27.97 6.70 -21.57
C GLU A 256 27.41 6.78 -20.15
N LEU A 257 26.23 6.20 -19.92
CA LEU A 257 25.60 6.15 -18.59
C LEU A 257 26.34 5.23 -17.62
N LEU A 258 26.76 4.05 -18.06
CA LEU A 258 27.59 3.16 -17.25
C LEU A 258 28.90 3.85 -16.86
N HIS A 259 29.57 4.50 -17.82
CA HIS A 259 30.76 5.27 -17.54
C HIS A 259 30.52 6.44 -16.57
N TRP A 260 29.40 7.16 -16.71
CA TRP A 260 29.00 8.18 -15.75
C TRP A 260 28.88 7.59 -14.32
N ALA A 261 28.30 6.41 -14.17
CA ALA A 261 28.18 5.77 -12.86
C ALA A 261 29.53 5.36 -12.28
N GLU A 262 30.43 4.82 -13.13
CA GLU A 262 31.78 4.40 -12.72
C GLU A 262 32.67 5.54 -12.25
N GLN A 263 32.50 6.75 -12.79
CA GLN A 263 33.27 7.93 -12.40
C GLN A 263 32.99 8.44 -10.98
N GLY A 264 31.91 7.95 -10.36
CA GLY A 264 31.55 8.33 -8.99
C GLY A 264 31.47 7.13 -8.04
N THR A 265 31.97 7.29 -6.82
CA THR A 265 31.98 6.20 -5.83
C THR A 265 30.58 5.88 -5.28
N ASP A 266 29.60 6.74 -5.49
CA ASP A 266 28.27 6.67 -4.87
C ASP A 266 27.15 7.08 -5.84
N ARG A 267 27.36 6.75 -7.13
CA ARG A 267 26.40 6.94 -8.22
C ARG A 267 25.67 5.65 -8.54
N TYR A 268 24.39 5.77 -8.85
CA TYR A 268 23.51 4.61 -9.14
C TYR A 268 22.63 4.88 -10.35
N ILE A 269 22.40 3.83 -11.13
CA ILE A 269 21.43 3.82 -12.23
C ILE A 269 20.26 2.95 -11.78
N LEU A 270 19.05 3.50 -11.77
CA LEU A 270 17.81 2.76 -11.60
C LEU A 270 17.20 2.53 -12.98
N GLU A 271 17.27 1.30 -13.45
CA GLU A 271 16.73 0.89 -14.74
C GLU A 271 15.30 0.36 -14.56
N ASP A 272 14.32 1.05 -15.14
CA ASP A 272 12.92 0.61 -15.20
C ASP A 272 12.68 -0.14 -16.52
N ASP A 273 12.70 -1.47 -16.46
CA ASP A 273 12.53 -2.37 -17.60
C ASP A 273 11.11 -2.96 -17.62
N TYR A 274 10.11 -2.07 -17.63
CA TYR A 274 8.71 -2.44 -17.67
C TYR A 274 8.32 -3.01 -19.04
N ASP A 275 7.31 -3.88 -19.07
CA ASP A 275 6.68 -4.46 -20.27
C ASP A 275 7.66 -5.16 -21.23
N SER A 276 8.82 -5.59 -20.74
CA SER A 276 9.88 -6.19 -21.55
C SER A 276 9.50 -7.54 -22.18
N GLU A 277 8.47 -8.19 -21.68
CA GLU A 277 7.87 -9.41 -22.25
C GLU A 277 7.08 -9.13 -23.53
N PHE A 278 6.53 -7.92 -23.68
CA PHE A 278 5.73 -7.54 -24.83
C PHE A 278 6.62 -6.99 -25.95
N ARG A 279 6.56 -7.65 -27.10
CA ARG A 279 7.38 -7.30 -28.27
C ARG A 279 6.59 -7.45 -29.55
N PHE A 280 6.76 -6.49 -30.44
CA PHE A 280 6.19 -6.59 -31.78
C PHE A 280 7.12 -7.35 -32.73
N VAL A 281 8.44 -7.24 -32.57
CA VAL A 281 9.46 -7.85 -33.45
C VAL A 281 10.74 -8.17 -32.66
N GLY A 282 11.40 -9.27 -33.02
CA GLY A 282 12.78 -9.56 -32.60
C GLY A 282 12.97 -10.15 -31.20
N ARG A 283 14.22 -10.09 -30.71
CA ARG A 283 14.63 -10.54 -29.39
C ARG A 283 14.46 -9.41 -28.36
N PRO A 284 14.42 -9.72 -27.04
CA PRO A 284 14.44 -8.69 -26.01
C PRO A 284 15.63 -7.77 -26.17
N ILE A 285 15.41 -6.47 -25.93
CA ILE A 285 16.52 -5.50 -25.85
C ILE A 285 17.28 -5.80 -24.55
N PRO A 286 18.61 -5.97 -24.60
CA PRO A 286 19.39 -6.19 -23.38
C PRO A 286 19.24 -5.02 -22.41
N THR A 287 19.21 -5.29 -21.12
CA THR A 287 19.21 -4.25 -20.07
C THR A 287 20.62 -3.65 -19.92
N LEU A 288 20.73 -2.46 -19.29
CA LEU A 288 22.05 -1.94 -18.90
C LEU A 288 22.74 -2.91 -17.96
N PHE A 289 21.99 -3.48 -17.00
CA PHE A 289 22.53 -4.49 -16.08
C PHE A 289 23.15 -5.69 -16.82
N SER A 290 22.55 -6.14 -17.94
CA SER A 290 23.08 -7.29 -18.68
C SER A 290 24.34 -6.97 -19.51
N VAL A 291 24.62 -5.69 -19.77
CA VAL A 291 25.82 -5.23 -20.50
C VAL A 291 26.85 -4.58 -19.56
N ASP A 292 26.55 -4.48 -18.29
CA ASP A 292 27.49 -4.02 -17.25
C ASP A 292 28.48 -5.15 -16.91
N GLU A 293 29.72 -5.01 -17.32
CA GLU A 293 30.81 -5.95 -16.99
C GLU A 293 31.44 -5.64 -15.62
N GLY A 294 31.14 -4.49 -15.05
CA GLY A 294 31.72 -4.01 -13.78
C GLY A 294 31.05 -4.56 -12.52
N GLY A 295 29.81 -5.06 -12.60
CA GLY A 295 29.08 -5.69 -11.50
C GLY A 295 28.78 -4.77 -10.31
N ARG A 296 28.49 -3.48 -10.54
CA ARG A 296 28.18 -2.48 -9.50
C ARG A 296 26.72 -2.10 -9.48
#